data_d053ef1924b21ee8fed661ba7f77ebe0
#
_entry.id   d053ef1924b21ee8fed661ba7f77ebe0
#
_cell.length_a   1.000
_cell.length_b   1.000
_cell.length_c   1.000
_cell.angle_alpha   90.00
_cell.angle_beta   90.00
_cell.angle_gamma   90.00
#
_symmetry.space_group_name_H-M   'P 1'
#
loop_
_entity.id
_entity.type
_entity.pdbx_description
1 polymer ?
#
loop_
_entity_poly.entity_id
_entity_poly.type
_entity_poly.pdbx_seq_one_letter_code
_entity_poly.pdbx_strand_id
1 'polypeptide(L)'
;DLISKLDFRFSQKFAMYMASFGLSLLLWVFVVSENEYTMVLDLPIEARNLSEQKAYKKEVPSFASVKLKGTGRDLFKSFLLKKFAGFKLVLDLEGISQEYEFDLNDYFEKYPKKVVLPLNYNLSFVEVIYPNRIKISLDEYQVKSVPLLSNVVVIPEPGYILVGEPKIFPKEIEIAGPREELKSIKY
;
A
#
# COMPACT_ATOMS: atom_id res chain seq x y z
N ASP A 1 25.71 48.39 36.07
CA ASP A 1 24.80 47.72 37.07
C ASP A 1 23.29 47.93 36.78
N LEU A 2 22.90 49.12 36.31
CA LEU A 2 21.49 49.39 35.94
C LEU A 2 21.08 48.77 34.60
N ILE A 3 21.98 48.72 33.64
CA ILE A 3 21.73 48.14 32.31
C ILE A 3 21.55 46.62 32.41
N SER A 4 22.39 45.94 33.18
CA SER A 4 22.26 44.47 33.39
C SER A 4 20.98 44.05 34.11
N LYS A 5 20.47 44.89 35.01
CA LYS A 5 19.16 44.64 35.69
C LYS A 5 17.96 44.92 34.75
N LEU A 6 18.07 45.86 33.84
CA LEU A 6 17.04 46.11 32.82
C LEU A 6 16.96 45.01 31.80
N ASP A 7 18.09 44.52 31.31
CA ASP A 7 18.13 43.39 30.38
C ASP A 7 17.58 42.07 30.98
N PHE A 8 17.89 41.81 32.26
CA PHE A 8 17.39 40.64 32.96
C PHE A 8 15.86 40.70 33.18
N ARG A 9 15.33 41.87 33.54
CA ARG A 9 13.87 42.06 33.72
C ARG A 9 13.10 42.01 32.39
N PHE A 10 13.69 42.49 31.30
CA PHE A 10 13.12 42.39 29.96
C PHE A 10 13.11 40.93 29.48
N SER A 11 14.20 40.21 29.71
CA SER A 11 14.31 38.77 29.39
C SER A 11 13.31 37.93 30.19
N GLN A 12 13.09 38.20 31.48
CA GLN A 12 12.09 37.48 32.27
C GLN A 12 10.66 37.74 31.79
N LYS A 13 10.31 39.01 31.49
CA LYS A 13 8.98 39.31 30.99
C LYS A 13 8.75 38.67 29.61
N PHE A 14 9.74 38.68 28.72
CA PHE A 14 9.69 38.02 27.43
C PHE A 14 9.50 36.51 27.60
N ALA A 15 10.24 35.87 28.50
CA ALA A 15 10.08 34.46 28.80
C ALA A 15 8.67 34.11 29.29
N MET A 16 8.08 34.97 30.16
CA MET A 16 6.70 34.80 30.64
C MET A 16 5.68 34.89 29.49
N TYR A 17 5.82 35.85 28.57
CA TYR A 17 4.94 35.98 27.42
C TYR A 17 5.09 34.78 26.48
N MET A 18 6.30 34.31 26.22
CA MET A 18 6.57 33.12 25.40
C MET A 18 5.98 31.85 26.05
N ALA A 19 6.12 31.70 27.36
CA ALA A 19 5.54 30.58 28.11
C ALA A 19 4.00 30.60 28.04
N SER A 20 3.40 31.78 28.25
CA SER A 20 1.94 31.95 28.18
C SER A 20 1.42 31.69 26.76
N PHE A 21 2.10 32.21 25.72
CA PHE A 21 1.77 31.93 24.33
C PHE A 21 1.91 30.43 23.99
N GLY A 22 3.00 29.81 24.45
CA GLY A 22 3.21 28.38 24.25
C GLY A 22 2.12 27.52 24.89
N LEU A 23 1.75 27.85 26.14
CA LEU A 23 0.66 27.16 26.86
C LEU A 23 -0.68 27.36 26.16
N SER A 24 -0.99 28.57 25.71
CA SER A 24 -2.22 28.86 24.96
C SER A 24 -2.28 28.09 23.65
N LEU A 25 -1.15 28.03 22.92
CA LEU A 25 -1.04 27.26 21.67
C LEU A 25 -1.23 25.76 21.91
N LEU A 26 -0.62 25.20 22.96
CA LEU A 26 -0.79 23.81 23.33
C LEU A 26 -2.25 23.46 23.66
N LEU A 27 -2.91 24.32 24.46
CA LEU A 27 -4.32 24.13 24.77
C LEU A 27 -5.19 24.23 23.53
N TRP A 28 -4.90 25.18 22.64
CA TRP A 28 -5.64 25.31 21.38
C TRP A 28 -5.48 24.07 20.49
N VAL A 29 -4.24 23.59 20.31
CA VAL A 29 -3.97 22.36 19.55
C VAL A 29 -4.68 21.17 20.17
N PHE A 30 -4.66 21.05 21.51
CA PHE A 30 -5.35 19.99 22.21
C PHE A 30 -6.85 19.99 21.92
N VAL A 31 -7.51 21.14 22.07
CA VAL A 31 -8.96 21.30 21.83
C VAL A 31 -9.31 21.01 20.37
N VAL A 32 -8.53 21.56 19.43
CA VAL A 32 -8.77 21.35 17.99
C VAL A 32 -8.56 19.87 17.61
N SER A 33 -7.57 19.21 18.20
CA SER A 33 -7.27 17.81 17.91
C SER A 33 -8.34 16.81 18.35
N GLU A 34 -9.23 17.18 19.28
CA GLU A 34 -10.36 16.37 19.75
C GLU A 34 -11.60 16.47 18.83
N ASN A 35 -11.65 17.47 17.95
CA ASN A 35 -12.76 17.59 17.00
C ASN A 35 -12.67 16.46 15.94
N GLU A 36 -13.84 16.10 15.39
CA GLU A 36 -13.96 15.14 14.31
C GLU A 36 -13.68 15.77 12.95
N TYR A 37 -12.86 15.12 12.16
CA TYR A 37 -12.51 15.50 10.81
C TYR A 37 -12.63 14.29 9.86
N THR A 38 -12.58 14.56 8.57
CA THR A 38 -12.44 13.54 7.55
C THR A 38 -11.10 13.70 6.83
N MET A 39 -10.46 12.58 6.50
CA MET A 39 -9.20 12.54 5.76
C MET A 39 -9.23 11.40 4.76
N VAL A 40 -8.60 11.62 3.60
CA VAL A 40 -8.39 10.56 2.61
C VAL A 40 -7.01 9.95 2.83
N LEU A 41 -6.98 8.63 2.98
CA LEU A 41 -5.76 7.84 3.13
C LEU A 41 -5.74 6.70 2.11
N ASP A 42 -4.55 6.43 1.57
CA ASP A 42 -4.35 5.25 0.71
C ASP A 42 -4.12 4.03 1.59
N LEU A 43 -5.04 3.07 1.50
CA LEU A 43 -4.99 1.81 2.21
C LEU A 43 -4.65 0.67 1.25
N PRO A 44 -3.79 -0.28 1.66
CA PRO A 44 -3.46 -1.44 0.83
C PRO A 44 -4.69 -2.35 0.69
N ILE A 45 -4.85 -2.89 -0.51
CA ILE A 45 -5.86 -3.90 -0.82
C ILE A 45 -5.20 -5.27 -0.70
N GLU A 46 -5.80 -6.14 0.10
CA GLU A 46 -5.39 -7.53 0.27
C GLU A 46 -6.50 -8.45 -0.24
N ALA A 47 -6.25 -9.11 -1.36
CA ALA A 47 -7.15 -10.13 -1.86
C ALA A 47 -6.85 -11.48 -1.17
N ARG A 48 -7.89 -12.13 -0.65
CA ARG A 48 -7.81 -13.40 0.09
C ARG A 48 -8.68 -14.47 -0.52
N ASN A 49 -8.43 -15.71 -0.10
CA ASN A 49 -9.18 -16.89 -0.51
C ASN A 49 -9.19 -17.14 -2.02
N LEU A 50 -8.08 -16.77 -2.70
CA LEU A 50 -7.86 -17.20 -4.06
C LEU A 50 -7.63 -18.72 -4.05
N SER A 51 -8.37 -19.45 -4.90
CA SER A 51 -8.16 -20.90 -5.06
C SER A 51 -6.75 -21.17 -5.63
N GLU A 52 -6.08 -22.22 -5.12
CA GLU A 52 -4.76 -22.66 -5.60
C GLU A 52 -4.74 -23.01 -7.11
N GLN A 53 -5.91 -23.32 -7.67
CA GLN A 53 -6.07 -23.63 -9.08
C GLN A 53 -6.27 -22.40 -9.96
N LYS A 54 -6.24 -21.20 -9.38
CA LYS A 54 -6.49 -19.94 -10.08
C LYS A 54 -5.30 -19.00 -9.98
N ALA A 55 -5.08 -18.23 -11.05
CA ALA A 55 -4.09 -17.18 -11.11
C ALA A 55 -4.74 -15.89 -11.60
N TYR A 56 -4.19 -14.75 -11.18
CA TYR A 56 -4.62 -13.45 -11.67
C TYR A 56 -4.21 -13.29 -13.15
N LYS A 57 -5.19 -13.01 -13.99
CA LYS A 57 -4.97 -12.66 -15.39
C LYS A 57 -4.56 -11.18 -15.55
N LYS A 58 -4.96 -10.37 -14.57
CA LYS A 58 -4.64 -8.94 -14.52
C LYS A 58 -4.32 -8.55 -13.07
N GLU A 59 -3.32 -7.70 -12.91
CA GLU A 59 -2.96 -7.19 -11.58
C GLU A 59 -4.12 -6.45 -10.92
N VAL A 60 -4.33 -6.76 -9.64
CA VAL A 60 -5.27 -6.05 -8.78
C VAL A 60 -4.59 -4.77 -8.29
N PRO A 61 -5.28 -3.62 -8.26
CA PRO A 61 -4.72 -2.41 -7.66
C PRO A 61 -4.24 -2.68 -6.24
N SER A 62 -3.01 -2.28 -5.94
CA SER A 62 -2.39 -2.52 -4.64
C SER A 62 -2.94 -1.62 -3.53
N PHE A 63 -3.56 -0.50 -3.90
CA PHE A 63 -4.05 0.51 -2.96
C PHE A 63 -5.39 1.08 -3.41
N ALA A 64 -6.18 1.52 -2.43
CA ALA A 64 -7.36 2.36 -2.66
C ALA A 64 -7.32 3.58 -1.74
N SER A 65 -7.73 4.73 -2.27
CA SER A 65 -7.92 5.98 -1.53
C SER A 65 -9.25 5.93 -0.81
N VAL A 66 -9.21 5.96 0.51
CA VAL A 66 -10.37 5.77 1.38
C VAL A 66 -10.57 7.00 2.24
N LYS A 67 -11.79 7.45 2.36
CA LYS A 67 -12.18 8.52 3.27
C LYS A 67 -12.48 7.93 4.65
N LEU A 68 -11.70 8.36 5.63
CA LEU A 68 -11.87 8.01 7.03
C LEU A 68 -12.36 9.22 7.82
N LYS A 69 -13.16 8.97 8.84
CA LYS A 69 -13.61 9.95 9.81
C LYS A 69 -13.05 9.60 11.19
N GLY A 70 -12.60 10.59 11.93
CA GLY A 70 -12.11 10.42 13.28
C GLY A 70 -11.63 11.71 13.91
N THR A 71 -11.07 11.62 15.12
CA THR A 71 -10.48 12.80 15.78
C THR A 71 -9.24 13.26 15.01
N GLY A 72 -8.96 14.56 15.06
CA GLY A 72 -7.77 15.13 14.40
C GLY A 72 -6.48 14.45 14.85
N ARG A 73 -6.38 14.10 16.13
CA ARG A 73 -5.26 13.36 16.73
C ARG A 73 -5.09 11.96 16.12
N ASP A 74 -6.18 11.22 15.98
CA ASP A 74 -6.13 9.84 15.46
C ASP A 74 -5.90 9.80 13.95
N LEU A 75 -6.46 10.76 13.21
CA LEU A 75 -6.19 10.94 11.79
C LEU A 75 -4.72 11.29 11.54
N PHE A 76 -4.14 12.20 12.34
CA PHE A 76 -2.74 12.57 12.23
C PHE A 76 -1.79 11.39 12.54
N LYS A 77 -2.08 10.63 13.61
CA LYS A 77 -1.35 9.40 13.91
C LYS A 77 -1.44 8.40 12.76
N SER A 78 -2.63 8.21 12.19
CA SER A 78 -2.85 7.30 11.06
C SER A 78 -2.05 7.70 9.84
N PHE A 79 -1.99 8.99 9.53
CA PHE A 79 -1.19 9.50 8.44
C PHE A 79 0.31 9.22 8.62
N LEU A 80 0.85 9.44 9.82
CA LEU A 80 2.26 9.18 10.13
C LEU A 80 2.61 7.70 10.16
N LEU A 81 1.73 6.88 10.73
CA LEU A 81 2.02 5.47 11.05
C LEU A 81 1.33 4.48 10.10
N LYS A 82 0.69 4.93 9.02
CA LYS A 82 -0.09 4.08 8.11
C LYS A 82 0.64 2.81 7.66
N LYS A 83 1.95 2.88 7.43
CA LYS A 83 2.77 1.73 7.02
C LYS A 83 2.93 0.65 8.10
N PHE A 84 2.84 1.03 9.37
CA PHE A 84 3.09 0.14 10.50
C PHE A 84 1.81 -0.24 11.25
N ALA A 85 0.74 0.51 11.05
CA ALA A 85 -0.48 0.36 11.82
C ALA A 85 -1.40 -0.79 11.36
N GLY A 86 -1.10 -1.45 10.24
CA GLY A 86 -1.85 -2.61 9.77
C GLY A 86 -3.22 -2.28 9.16
N PHE A 87 -3.40 -1.05 8.67
CA PHE A 87 -4.58 -0.69 7.87
C PHE A 87 -4.64 -1.51 6.59
N LYS A 88 -5.80 -2.05 6.25
CA LYS A 88 -6.01 -2.76 4.98
C LYS A 88 -7.46 -2.94 4.61
N LEU A 89 -7.71 -3.08 3.33
CA LEU A 89 -8.98 -3.47 2.74
C LEU A 89 -8.87 -4.92 2.29
N VAL A 90 -9.78 -5.76 2.74
CA VAL A 90 -9.76 -7.19 2.40
C VAL A 90 -10.84 -7.48 1.37
N LEU A 91 -10.44 -7.95 0.19
CA LEU A 91 -11.34 -8.48 -0.82
C LEU A 91 -11.35 -10.00 -0.74
N ASP A 92 -12.52 -10.58 -0.58
CA ASP A 92 -12.71 -12.02 -0.53
C ASP A 92 -13.00 -12.56 -1.92
N LEU A 93 -12.15 -13.45 -2.41
CA LEU A 93 -12.27 -14.03 -3.74
C LEU A 93 -12.90 -15.42 -3.72
N GLU A 94 -13.42 -15.84 -2.55
CA GLU A 94 -14.11 -17.13 -2.44
C GLU A 94 -15.28 -17.24 -3.42
N GLY A 95 -15.29 -18.33 -4.19
CA GLY A 95 -16.35 -18.60 -5.18
C GLY A 95 -16.23 -17.85 -6.50
N ILE A 96 -15.22 -16.97 -6.69
CA ILE A 96 -14.99 -16.30 -7.97
C ILE A 96 -14.25 -17.25 -8.90
N SER A 97 -14.85 -17.54 -10.06
CA SER A 97 -14.30 -18.54 -10.98
C SER A 97 -13.58 -17.95 -12.19
N GLN A 98 -14.03 -16.82 -12.72
CA GLN A 98 -13.47 -16.21 -13.93
C GLN A 98 -13.28 -14.70 -13.79
N GLU A 99 -14.34 -13.92 -14.00
CA GLU A 99 -14.32 -12.47 -13.92
C GLU A 99 -15.37 -12.01 -12.91
N TYR A 100 -15.00 -11.04 -12.08
CA TYR A 100 -15.90 -10.40 -11.16
C TYR A 100 -15.53 -8.92 -11.00
N GLU A 101 -16.54 -8.07 -10.98
CA GLU A 101 -16.36 -6.63 -10.75
C GLU A 101 -16.89 -6.30 -9.35
N PHE A 102 -16.00 -5.83 -8.49
CA PHE A 102 -16.34 -5.31 -7.18
C PHE A 102 -16.66 -3.82 -7.29
N ASP A 103 -17.88 -3.41 -6.88
CA ASP A 103 -18.11 -2.05 -6.43
C ASP A 103 -17.65 -1.98 -4.97
N LEU A 104 -16.59 -1.22 -4.72
CA LEU A 104 -15.93 -1.25 -3.41
C LEU A 104 -16.79 -0.62 -2.31
N ASN A 105 -17.60 0.39 -2.63
CA ASN A 105 -18.47 1.02 -1.66
C ASN A 105 -19.58 0.06 -1.22
N ASP A 106 -20.29 -0.53 -2.17
CA ASP A 106 -21.33 -1.52 -1.89
C ASP A 106 -20.78 -2.74 -1.14
N TYR A 107 -19.55 -3.19 -1.54
CA TYR A 107 -18.91 -4.32 -0.91
C TYR A 107 -18.56 -4.06 0.56
N PHE A 108 -17.94 -2.93 0.88
CA PHE A 108 -17.54 -2.61 2.25
C PHE A 108 -18.71 -2.14 3.12
N GLU A 109 -19.78 -1.59 2.55
CA GLU A 109 -21.03 -1.36 3.26
C GLU A 109 -21.66 -2.68 3.72
N LYS A 110 -21.71 -3.67 2.83
CA LYS A 110 -22.22 -5.02 3.14
C LYS A 110 -21.33 -5.80 4.10
N TYR A 111 -20.00 -5.63 3.98
CA TYR A 111 -19.00 -6.36 4.77
C TYR A 111 -18.03 -5.42 5.52
N PRO A 112 -18.50 -4.64 6.50
CA PRO A 112 -17.67 -3.64 7.18
C PRO A 112 -16.47 -4.23 7.90
N LYS A 113 -16.52 -5.51 8.32
CA LYS A 113 -15.38 -6.23 8.94
C LYS A 113 -14.20 -6.46 7.99
N LYS A 114 -14.41 -6.33 6.68
CA LYS A 114 -13.34 -6.43 5.67
C LYS A 114 -12.52 -5.14 5.54
N VAL A 115 -12.99 -4.03 6.12
CA VAL A 115 -12.18 -2.82 6.34
C VAL A 115 -11.46 -2.99 7.68
N VAL A 116 -10.18 -3.28 7.63
CA VAL A 116 -9.37 -3.50 8.83
C VAL A 116 -8.77 -2.17 9.26
N LEU A 117 -9.30 -1.63 10.34
CA LEU A 117 -8.77 -0.45 11.03
C LEU A 117 -8.22 -0.88 12.38
N PRO A 118 -7.04 -0.43 12.79
CA PRO A 118 -6.48 -0.79 14.11
C PRO A 118 -7.35 -0.27 15.25
N LEU A 119 -7.59 -1.11 16.26
CA LEU A 119 -8.49 -0.83 17.38
C LEU A 119 -8.03 0.34 18.29
N ASN A 120 -6.75 0.68 18.25
CA ASN A 120 -6.17 1.77 19.03
C ASN A 120 -6.36 3.16 18.40
N TYR A 121 -7.09 3.23 17.28
CA TYR A 121 -7.48 4.48 16.61
C TYR A 121 -9.00 4.59 16.61
N ASN A 122 -9.51 5.76 16.99
CA ASN A 122 -10.94 6.04 16.93
C ASN A 122 -11.30 6.54 15.52
N LEU A 123 -11.30 5.62 14.57
CA LEU A 123 -11.55 5.88 13.15
C LEU A 123 -12.75 5.08 12.65
N SER A 124 -13.51 5.69 11.77
CA SER A 124 -14.59 5.05 11.03
C SER A 124 -14.38 5.18 9.53
N PHE A 125 -14.68 4.11 8.80
CA PHE A 125 -14.74 4.11 7.35
C PHE A 125 -15.96 4.91 6.88
N VAL A 126 -15.79 5.74 5.85
CA VAL A 126 -16.87 6.49 5.22
C VAL A 126 -17.15 5.95 3.83
N GLU A 127 -16.18 6.03 2.94
CA GLU A 127 -16.30 5.60 1.54
C GLU A 127 -14.94 5.36 0.89
N VAL A 128 -14.92 4.61 -0.20
CA VAL A 128 -13.78 4.52 -1.11
C VAL A 128 -13.90 5.60 -2.16
N ILE A 129 -12.87 6.42 -2.30
CA ILE A 129 -12.83 7.51 -3.29
C ILE A 129 -12.32 6.99 -4.63
N TYR A 130 -11.23 6.18 -4.62
CA TYR A 130 -10.62 5.65 -5.83
C TYR A 130 -9.79 4.39 -5.54
N PRO A 131 -9.86 3.37 -6.39
CA PRO A 131 -10.87 3.19 -7.44
C PRO A 131 -12.23 2.81 -6.85
N ASN A 132 -13.32 3.25 -7.47
CA ASN A 132 -14.67 2.85 -7.01
C ASN A 132 -14.98 1.40 -7.36
N ARG A 133 -14.41 0.91 -8.47
CA ARG A 133 -14.62 -0.45 -8.96
C ARG A 133 -13.31 -1.13 -9.26
N ILE A 134 -13.25 -2.41 -8.94
CA ILE A 134 -12.10 -3.28 -9.26
C ILE A 134 -12.63 -4.48 -10.01
N LYS A 135 -12.13 -4.66 -11.23
CA LYS A 135 -12.38 -5.86 -12.03
C LYS A 135 -11.28 -6.87 -11.76
N ILE A 136 -11.65 -7.99 -11.17
CA ILE A 136 -10.76 -9.13 -10.95
C ILE A 136 -11.01 -10.14 -12.06
N SER A 137 -9.96 -10.52 -12.77
CA SER A 137 -10.00 -11.54 -13.82
C SER A 137 -9.07 -12.67 -13.41
N LEU A 138 -9.63 -13.87 -13.31
CA LEU A 138 -8.93 -15.09 -12.92
C LEU A 138 -8.89 -16.06 -14.09
N ASP A 139 -7.80 -16.84 -14.20
CA ASP A 139 -7.64 -17.95 -15.13
C ASP A 139 -7.14 -19.18 -14.38
N GLU A 140 -7.14 -20.34 -15.05
CA GLU A 140 -6.58 -21.56 -14.50
C GLU A 140 -5.07 -21.41 -14.32
N TYR A 141 -4.59 -21.76 -13.14
CA TYR A 141 -3.17 -21.82 -12.85
C TYR A 141 -2.57 -23.05 -13.51
N GLN A 142 -1.56 -22.87 -14.35
CA GLN A 142 -0.84 -23.95 -15.01
C GLN A 142 0.67 -23.79 -14.84
N VAL A 143 1.36 -24.93 -14.91
CA VAL A 143 2.82 -25.00 -14.97
C VAL A 143 3.20 -25.52 -16.35
N LYS A 144 4.15 -24.89 -16.99
CA LYS A 144 4.64 -25.24 -18.33
C LYS A 144 6.16 -25.24 -18.35
N SER A 145 6.76 -26.32 -18.90
CA SER A 145 8.19 -26.34 -19.20
C SER A 145 8.43 -25.66 -20.55
N VAL A 146 9.37 -24.75 -20.58
CA VAL A 146 9.79 -24.03 -21.80
C VAL A 146 11.29 -24.09 -21.97
N PRO A 147 11.78 -24.22 -23.22
CA PRO A 147 13.21 -24.23 -23.50
C PRO A 147 13.82 -22.83 -23.29
N LEU A 148 15.02 -22.79 -22.74
CA LEU A 148 15.80 -21.57 -22.62
C LEU A 148 16.53 -21.28 -23.93
N LEU A 149 16.29 -20.10 -24.50
CA LEU A 149 17.08 -19.54 -25.58
C LEU A 149 18.12 -18.57 -25.04
N SER A 150 19.39 -18.77 -25.45
CA SER A 150 20.43 -17.82 -25.12
C SER A 150 20.47 -16.66 -26.10
N ASN A 151 20.46 -15.45 -25.58
CA ASN A 151 20.77 -14.25 -26.35
C ASN A 151 22.15 -13.66 -25.92
N VAL A 152 23.08 -14.56 -25.55
CA VAL A 152 24.43 -14.16 -25.10
C VAL A 152 25.35 -14.11 -26.30
N VAL A 153 25.93 -12.95 -26.56
CA VAL A 153 27.02 -12.78 -27.53
C VAL A 153 28.34 -12.93 -26.79
N VAL A 154 29.09 -13.98 -27.15
CA VAL A 154 30.43 -14.20 -26.57
C VAL A 154 31.45 -13.51 -27.46
N ILE A 155 32.18 -12.54 -26.93
CA ILE A 155 33.28 -11.85 -27.60
C ILE A 155 34.59 -12.34 -26.98
N PRO A 156 35.39 -13.19 -27.69
CA PRO A 156 36.67 -13.66 -27.17
C PRO A 156 37.68 -12.50 -27.10
N GLU A 157 38.58 -12.57 -26.13
CA GLU A 157 39.72 -11.63 -26.02
C GLU A 157 40.66 -11.75 -27.23
N PRO A 158 41.43 -10.70 -27.56
CA PRO A 158 42.42 -10.73 -28.64
C PRO A 158 43.41 -11.93 -28.48
N GLY A 159 43.48 -12.75 -29.51
CA GLY A 159 44.30 -13.95 -29.52
C GLY A 159 43.59 -15.25 -29.14
N TYR A 160 42.32 -15.18 -28.77
CA TYR A 160 41.46 -16.35 -28.51
C TYR A 160 40.33 -16.45 -29.53
N ILE A 161 39.90 -17.70 -29.79
CA ILE A 161 38.77 -17.99 -30.64
C ILE A 161 37.73 -18.81 -29.88
N LEU A 162 36.44 -18.57 -30.16
CA LEU A 162 35.39 -19.41 -29.58
C LEU A 162 35.36 -20.73 -30.32
N VAL A 163 35.51 -21.86 -29.59
CA VAL A 163 35.41 -23.22 -30.13
C VAL A 163 34.10 -23.85 -29.67
N GLY A 164 33.16 -24.04 -30.61
CA GLY A 164 31.83 -24.59 -30.34
C GLY A 164 30.82 -23.55 -29.88
N GLU A 165 29.58 -23.99 -29.64
CA GLU A 165 28.48 -23.17 -29.18
C GLU A 165 28.40 -23.14 -27.67
N PRO A 166 27.99 -22.01 -27.06
CA PRO A 166 27.75 -21.91 -25.63
C PRO A 166 26.69 -22.91 -25.19
N LYS A 167 27.01 -23.72 -24.18
CA LYS A 167 26.03 -24.64 -23.58
C LYS A 167 25.32 -23.97 -22.44
N ILE A 168 23.99 -23.98 -22.48
CA ILE A 168 23.14 -23.45 -21.41
C ILE A 168 22.68 -24.60 -20.53
N PHE A 169 22.68 -24.33 -19.23
CA PHE A 169 22.14 -25.24 -18.23
C PHE A 169 21.36 -24.45 -17.18
N PRO A 170 20.10 -24.85 -16.85
CA PRO A 170 19.31 -25.92 -17.43
C PRO A 170 18.85 -25.61 -18.86
N LYS A 171 18.52 -26.63 -19.67
CA LYS A 171 18.00 -26.45 -21.03
C LYS A 171 16.55 -26.01 -21.05
N GLU A 172 15.79 -26.35 -20.03
CA GLU A 172 14.37 -26.02 -19.85
C GLU A 172 14.15 -25.48 -18.44
N ILE A 173 13.19 -24.58 -18.31
CA ILE A 173 12.70 -24.05 -17.04
C ILE A 173 11.19 -24.25 -16.94
N GLU A 174 10.70 -24.45 -15.73
CA GLU A 174 9.29 -24.45 -15.44
C GLU A 174 8.84 -23.02 -15.16
N ILE A 175 7.82 -22.57 -15.89
CA ILE A 175 7.12 -21.32 -15.66
C ILE A 175 5.69 -21.61 -15.24
N ALA A 176 5.17 -20.81 -14.34
CA ALA A 176 3.85 -21.00 -13.77
C ALA A 176 3.05 -19.69 -13.83
N GLY A 177 1.76 -19.79 -14.12
CA GLY A 177 0.88 -18.63 -14.22
C GLY A 177 -0.46 -18.92 -14.88
N PRO A 178 -1.18 -17.86 -15.32
CA PRO A 178 -2.44 -17.99 -16.02
C PRO A 178 -2.28 -18.77 -17.35
N ARG A 179 -3.21 -19.69 -17.61
CA ARG A 179 -3.16 -20.56 -18.79
C ARG A 179 -3.03 -19.79 -20.12
N GLU A 180 -3.79 -18.69 -20.26
CA GLU A 180 -3.77 -17.91 -21.51
C GLU A 180 -2.42 -17.21 -21.73
N GLU A 181 -1.80 -16.68 -20.69
CA GLU A 181 -0.47 -16.06 -20.79
C GLU A 181 0.60 -17.09 -21.14
N LEU A 182 0.56 -18.26 -20.48
CA LEU A 182 1.49 -19.35 -20.76
C LEU A 182 1.42 -19.89 -22.19
N LYS A 183 0.24 -19.81 -22.84
CA LYS A 183 0.10 -20.20 -24.26
C LYS A 183 0.91 -19.30 -25.20
N SER A 184 1.08 -18.03 -24.86
CA SER A 184 1.82 -17.06 -25.68
C SER A 184 3.34 -17.25 -25.58
N ILE A 185 3.83 -17.84 -24.47
CA ILE A 185 5.25 -18.04 -24.22
C ILE A 185 5.71 -19.33 -24.90
N LYS A 186 6.60 -19.20 -25.84
CA LYS A 186 7.16 -20.34 -26.59
C LYS A 186 8.58 -20.70 -26.14
N TYR A 187 9.33 -19.71 -25.62
CA TYR A 187 10.70 -19.77 -25.15
C TYR A 187 10.98 -18.59 -24.22
#